data_cc0882ea1ad525652ac1cf119e408c37
#
_entry.id   cc0882ea1ad525652ac1cf119e408c37
#
_cell.length_a   1.000
_cell.length_b   1.000
_cell.length_c   1.000
_cell.angle_alpha   90.00
_cell.angle_beta   90.00
_cell.angle_gamma   90.00
#
_symmetry.space_group_name_H-M   'P 1'
#
loop_
_entity.id
_entity.type
_entity.pdbx_description
1 polymer ?
#
loop_
_entity_poly.entity_id
_entity_poly.type
_entity_poly.pdbx_seq_one_letter_code
_entity_poly.pdbx_strand_id
1 'polypeptide(L)' 'MKKTWYKSSRSGGADNCVEARRVGDGSVQLRDSKDPDGPVLAFTPSEWDAFIGGAKGGEFDL' A
#
# COMPACT_ATOMS: atom_id res chain seq x y z
N MET A 1 5.20 0.09 12.93
CA MET A 1 5.24 0.82 11.65
C MET A 1 6.07 0.03 10.64
N LYS A 2 5.54 -0.18 9.41
CA LYS A 2 6.21 -0.98 8.38
C LYS A 2 7.08 -0.08 7.53
N LYS A 3 8.39 -0.06 7.77
CA LYS A 3 9.34 0.74 6.99
C LYS A 3 9.89 0.00 5.77
N THR A 4 9.79 -1.33 5.76
CA THR A 4 10.14 -2.14 4.60
C THR A 4 8.88 -2.44 3.81
N TRP A 5 9.04 -2.78 2.53
CA TRP A 5 7.88 -3.11 1.70
C TRP A 5 7.15 -4.33 2.26
N TYR A 6 5.84 -4.20 2.37
CA TYR A 6 4.98 -5.21 2.97
C TYR A 6 3.78 -5.48 2.05
N LYS A 7 3.48 -6.72 1.81
CA LYS A 7 2.30 -7.13 1.07
C LYS A 7 1.36 -7.91 1.97
N SER A 8 0.06 -7.90 1.62
CA SER A 8 -0.94 -8.60 2.38
C SER A 8 -0.67 -10.11 2.42
N SER A 9 -0.95 -10.75 3.56
CA SER A 9 -0.90 -12.21 3.66
C SER A 9 -1.89 -12.88 2.70
N ARG A 10 -2.92 -12.15 2.28
CA ARG A 10 -3.91 -12.65 1.30
C ARG A 10 -3.32 -12.85 -0.09
N SER A 11 -2.15 -12.29 -0.36
CA SER A 11 -1.47 -12.49 -1.65
C SER A 11 -1.00 -13.93 -1.86
N GLY A 12 -0.83 -14.69 -0.79
CA GLY A 12 -0.54 -16.11 -0.88
C GLY A 12 0.77 -16.47 -1.59
N GLY A 13 1.74 -15.56 -1.65
CA GLY A 13 2.99 -15.81 -2.34
C GLY A 13 2.95 -15.54 -3.83
N ALA A 14 1.81 -15.08 -4.37
CA ALA A 14 1.72 -14.69 -5.77
C ALA A 14 2.58 -13.44 -6.03
N ASP A 15 3.04 -13.28 -7.28
CA ASP A 15 3.89 -12.15 -7.65
C ASP A 15 3.10 -10.89 -7.97
N ASN A 16 1.78 -10.98 -8.13
CA ASN A 16 0.93 -9.87 -8.53
C ASN A 16 0.31 -9.16 -7.33
N CYS A 17 1.14 -8.61 -6.47
CA CYS A 17 0.71 -8.00 -5.22
C CYS A 17 0.93 -6.49 -5.22
N VAL A 18 0.13 -5.80 -4.41
CA VAL A 18 0.40 -4.42 -4.04
C VAL A 18 1.25 -4.44 -2.78
N GLU A 19 2.31 -3.69 -2.78
CA GLU A 19 3.18 -3.53 -1.62
C GLU A 19 3.11 -2.11 -1.08
N ALA A 20 3.17 -1.99 0.23
CA ALA A 20 3.12 -0.70 0.91
C ALA A 20 4.24 -0.60 1.94
N ARG A 21 4.68 0.62 2.19
CA ARG A 21 5.59 0.88 3.32
C ARG A 21 5.33 2.27 3.87
N ARG A 22 5.67 2.45 5.14
CA ARG A 22 5.65 3.76 5.75
C ARG A 22 7.06 4.34 5.72
N VAL A 23 7.18 5.64 5.41
CA VAL A 23 8.48 6.31 5.38
C VAL A 23 8.59 7.31 6.53
N GLY A 24 9.77 7.91 6.66
CA GLY A 24 10.17 8.62 7.88
C GLY A 24 9.25 9.74 8.37
N ASP A 25 8.56 10.45 7.46
CA ASP A 25 7.64 11.53 7.82
C ASP A 25 6.20 11.04 8.08
N GLY A 26 5.98 9.73 8.06
CA GLY A 26 4.65 9.13 8.22
C GLY A 26 3.89 8.93 6.93
N SER A 27 4.42 9.37 5.81
CA SER A 27 3.82 9.13 4.50
C SER A 27 3.84 7.65 4.17
N VAL A 28 2.97 7.23 3.25
CA VAL A 28 2.90 5.84 2.80
C VAL A 28 3.20 5.79 1.31
N GLN A 29 3.97 4.79 0.91
CA GLN A 29 4.25 4.53 -0.50
C GLN A 29 3.64 3.20 -0.90
N LEU A 30 3.13 3.14 -2.14
CA LEU A 30 2.60 1.93 -2.76
C LEU A 30 3.36 1.63 -4.04
N ARG A 31 3.52 0.35 -4.33
CA ARG A 31 4.06 -0.08 -5.63
C ARG A 31 3.49 -1.44 -6.02
N ASP A 32 3.64 -1.79 -7.29
CA ASP A 32 3.34 -3.12 -7.79
C ASP A 32 4.56 -4.02 -7.56
N SER A 33 4.38 -5.15 -6.88
CA SER A 33 5.48 -6.07 -6.62
C SER A 33 6.08 -6.68 -7.88
N LYS A 34 5.32 -6.73 -8.98
CA LYS A 34 5.82 -7.23 -10.27
C LYS A 34 6.81 -6.28 -10.93
N ASP A 35 6.80 -5.01 -10.50
CA ASP A 35 7.60 -3.96 -11.11
C ASP A 35 8.28 -3.13 -10.00
N PRO A 36 9.22 -3.74 -9.28
CA PRO A 36 9.82 -3.06 -8.11
C PRO A 36 10.58 -1.79 -8.45
N ASP A 37 11.03 -1.65 -9.71
CA ASP A 37 11.70 -0.44 -10.18
C ASP A 37 10.74 0.49 -10.92
N GLY A 38 9.45 0.18 -10.92
CA GLY A 38 8.44 0.97 -11.60
C GLY A 38 7.94 2.12 -10.74
N PRO A 39 6.80 2.70 -11.12
CA PRO A 39 6.24 3.84 -10.40
C PRO A 39 5.93 3.53 -8.94
N VAL A 40 6.15 4.52 -8.09
CA VAL A 40 5.79 4.48 -6.68
C VAL A 40 4.80 5.61 -6.43
N LEU A 41 3.65 5.29 -5.84
CA LEU A 41 2.67 6.28 -5.43
C LEU A 41 2.94 6.66 -3.99
N ALA A 42 2.84 7.94 -3.67
CA ALA A 42 3.10 8.43 -2.32
C ALA A 42 1.89 9.18 -1.79
N PHE A 43 1.56 8.96 -0.53
CA PHE A 43 0.37 9.52 0.12
C PHE A 43 0.74 10.11 1.47
N THR A 44 0.09 11.22 1.82
CA THR A 44 0.21 11.77 3.17
C THR A 44 -0.46 10.83 4.18
N PRO A 45 -0.12 10.94 5.48
CA PRO A 45 -0.80 10.13 6.49
C PRO A 45 -2.32 10.28 6.46
N SER A 46 -2.84 11.49 6.26
CA SER A 46 -4.29 11.70 6.24
C SER A 46 -4.95 11.09 5.01
N GLU A 47 -4.29 11.19 3.84
CA GLU A 47 -4.78 10.53 2.63
C GLU A 47 -4.84 9.02 2.81
N TRP A 48 -3.81 8.46 3.42
CA TRP A 48 -3.75 7.03 3.67
C TRP A 48 -4.84 6.56 4.63
N ASP A 49 -5.05 7.32 5.72
CA ASP A 49 -6.10 6.99 6.69
C ASP A 49 -7.48 7.01 6.05
N ALA A 50 -7.75 8.00 5.20
CA ALA A 50 -9.02 8.10 4.48
C ALA A 50 -9.20 6.91 3.53
N PHE A 51 -8.15 6.54 2.82
CA PHE A 51 -8.21 5.41 1.90
C PHE A 51 -8.47 4.10 2.64
N ILE A 52 -7.75 3.85 3.72
CA ILE A 52 -7.93 2.63 4.51
C ILE A 52 -9.34 2.57 5.10
N GLY A 53 -9.83 3.70 5.62
CA GLY A 53 -11.20 3.78 6.15
C GLY A 53 -12.23 3.45 5.08
N GLY A 54 -12.08 4.02 3.90
CA GLY A 54 -12.96 3.73 2.77
C GLY A 54 -12.89 2.27 2.34
N ALA A 55 -11.68 1.71 2.27
CA ALA A 55 -11.49 0.32 1.89
C ALA A 55 -12.17 -0.63 2.88
N LYS A 56 -12.03 -0.37 4.18
CA LYS A 56 -12.68 -1.17 5.22
C LYS A 56 -14.20 -1.08 5.13
N GLY A 57 -14.73 0.05 4.69
CA GLY A 57 -16.16 0.25 4.49
C GLY A 57 -16.68 -0.26 3.15
N GLY A 58 -15.87 -0.89 2.34
CA GLY A 58 -16.27 -1.46 1.05
C GLY A 58 -16.38 -0.46 -0.09
N GLU A 59 -15.93 0.78 0.09
CA GLU A 59 -16.11 1.83 -0.93
C GLU A 59 -15.33 1.57 -2.20
N PHE A 60 -14.26 0.77 -2.10
CA PHE A 60 -13.41 0.44 -3.26
C PHE A 60 -13.60 -0.99 -3.74
N ASP A 61 -14.70 -1.63 -3.36
CA ASP A 61 -15.07 -2.95 -3.90
C ASP A 61 -15.77 -2.74 -5.24
N LEU A 62 -14.98 -2.43 -6.23
CA LEU A 62 -15.44 -2.02 -7.56
C LEU A 62 -15.91 -3.17 -8.43
#